data_2993da559af776c92af9f12e6065d272
#
_entry.id   2993da559af776c92af9f12e6065d272
#
_cell.length_a   1.000
_cell.length_b   1.000
_cell.length_c   1.000
_cell.angle_alpha   90.00
_cell.angle_beta   90.00
_cell.angle_gamma   90.00
#
_symmetry.space_group_name_H-M   'P 1'
#
loop_
_entity.id
_entity.type
_entity.pdbx_description
1 polymer ?
#
loop_
_entity_poly.entity_id
_entity_poly.type
_entity_poly.pdbx_seq_one_letter_code
_entity_poly.pdbx_strand_id
1 'polypeptide(L)' 'MLETRLDAVIYRMNIAPTVFAARQLINHGHIEVNNRRVTIPSYCVTTKDVICVRKKS' A
#
# COMPACT_ATOMS: atom_id res chain seq x y z
N MET A 1 -13.11 5.20 -14.38
CA MET A 1 -12.68 4.61 -13.13
C MET A 1 -11.20 4.32 -13.15
N LEU A 2 -10.49 4.75 -12.13
CA LEU A 2 -9.05 4.60 -12.09
C LEU A 2 -8.67 3.60 -11.03
N GLU A 3 -8.01 2.55 -11.48
CA GLU A 3 -7.43 1.57 -10.58
C GLU A 3 -5.94 1.88 -10.47
N THR A 4 -5.46 1.92 -9.26
CA THR A 4 -4.07 2.25 -9.00
C THR A 4 -3.44 1.12 -8.23
N ARG A 5 -2.21 0.79 -8.60
CA ARG A 5 -1.48 -0.25 -7.90
C ARG A 5 -1.13 0.23 -6.50
N LEU A 6 -1.19 -0.69 -5.56
CA LEU A 6 -0.99 -0.35 -4.17
C LEU A 6 0.39 0.25 -3.92
N ASP A 7 1.41 -0.31 -4.56
CA ASP A 7 2.77 0.21 -4.38
C ASP A 7 2.88 1.66 -4.85
N ALA A 8 2.22 1.98 -5.98
CA ALA A 8 2.23 3.34 -6.49
C ALA A 8 1.51 4.29 -5.53
N VAL A 9 0.40 3.84 -4.96
CA VAL A 9 -0.36 4.67 -4.01
C VAL A 9 0.47 4.95 -2.77
N ILE A 10 1.12 3.94 -2.23
CA ILE A 10 1.96 4.11 -1.05
C ILE A 10 3.08 5.11 -1.32
N TYR A 11 3.68 5.01 -2.49
CA TYR A 11 4.74 5.93 -2.88
C TYR A 11 4.21 7.37 -3.01
N ARG A 12 3.05 7.52 -3.64
CA ARG A 12 2.47 8.85 -3.86
C ARG A 12 2.05 9.51 -2.57
N MET A 13 1.68 8.72 -1.57
CA MET A 13 1.30 9.24 -0.27
C MET A 13 2.50 9.58 0.60
N ASN A 14 3.71 9.45 0.06
CA ASN A 14 4.95 9.73 0.79
C ASN A 14 5.14 8.84 2.00
N ILE A 15 4.49 7.70 2.01
CA ILE A 15 4.67 6.72 3.09
C ILE A 15 6.03 6.06 2.94
N ALA A 16 6.47 5.91 1.69
CA ALA A 16 7.77 5.32 1.41
C ALA A 16 8.54 6.27 0.49
N PRO A 17 9.87 6.36 0.61
CA PRO A 17 10.66 7.27 -0.21
C PRO A 17 10.82 6.81 -1.65
N THR A 18 10.62 5.53 -1.91
CA THR A 18 10.74 4.98 -3.26
C THR A 18 9.67 3.93 -3.47
N VAL A 19 9.42 3.63 -4.75
CA VAL A 19 8.47 2.55 -5.08
C VAL A 19 8.97 1.23 -4.52
N PHE A 20 10.28 1.02 -4.57
CA PHE A 20 10.86 -0.22 -4.03
C PHE A 20 10.57 -0.35 -2.53
N ALA A 21 10.75 0.74 -1.80
CA ALA A 21 10.44 0.73 -0.37
C ALA A 21 8.96 0.49 -0.12
N ALA A 22 8.10 1.05 -0.96
CA ALA A 22 6.67 0.83 -0.84
C ALA A 22 6.34 -0.64 -1.02
N ARG A 23 6.93 -1.27 -2.02
CA ARG A 23 6.70 -2.70 -2.26
C ARG A 23 7.18 -3.54 -1.10
N GLN A 24 8.31 -3.15 -0.51
CA GLN A 24 8.84 -3.87 0.64
C GLN A 24 7.90 -3.78 1.84
N LEU A 25 7.35 -2.60 2.08
CA LEU A 25 6.37 -2.43 3.16
C LEU A 25 5.17 -3.33 2.94
N ILE A 26 4.70 -3.41 1.72
CA ILE A 26 3.56 -4.25 1.41
C ILE A 26 3.90 -5.72 1.62
N ASN A 27 5.05 -6.16 1.12
CA ASN A 27 5.47 -7.55 1.25
C ASN A 27 5.63 -7.97 2.70
N HIS A 28 6.02 -7.03 3.56
CA HIS A 28 6.21 -7.31 4.98
C HIS A 28 4.90 -7.25 5.76
N GLY A 29 3.80 -6.88 5.09
CA GLY A 29 2.51 -6.85 5.74
C GLY A 29 2.28 -5.63 6.60
N HIS A 30 2.98 -4.54 6.32
CA HIS A 30 2.78 -3.29 7.07
C HIS A 30 1.63 -2.47 6.51
N ILE A 31 1.07 -2.87 5.39
CA ILE A 31 0.01 -2.12 4.71
C ILE A 31 -1.29 -2.88 4.85
N GLU A 32 -2.35 -2.15 5.18
CA GLU A 32 -3.69 -2.71 5.26
C GLU A 32 -4.60 -1.94 4.33
N VAL A 33 -5.48 -2.66 3.68
CA VAL A 33 -6.51 -2.07 2.82
C VAL A 33 -7.85 -2.56 3.35
N ASN A 34 -8.71 -1.60 3.73
CA ASN A 34 -10.03 -1.91 4.27
C ASN A 34 -9.94 -2.85 5.48
N ASN A 35 -8.98 -2.57 6.36
CA ASN A 35 -8.74 -3.35 7.58
C ASN A 35 -8.28 -4.76 7.30
N ARG A 36 -7.75 -5.01 6.11
CA ARG A 36 -7.21 -6.32 5.74
C ARG A 36 -5.75 -6.18 5.38
N ARG A 37 -4.94 -7.07 5.90
CA ARG A 37 -3.52 -7.07 5.56
C ARG A 37 -3.35 -7.51 4.11
N VAL A 38 -2.64 -6.70 3.36
CA VAL A 38 -2.34 -6.99 1.95
C VAL A 38 -0.83 -7.07 1.82
N THR A 39 -0.35 -8.19 1.28
CA THR A 39 1.09 -8.40 1.07
C THR A 39 1.47 -8.44 -0.39
N ILE A 40 0.52 -8.14 -1.28
CA ILE A 40 0.75 -8.18 -2.71
C ILE A 40 0.91 -6.76 -3.22
N PRO A 41 2.11 -6.36 -3.67
CA PRO A 41 2.32 -4.98 -4.13
C PRO A 41 1.56 -4.67 -5.41
N SER A 42 1.23 -5.67 -6.20
CA SER A 42 0.47 -5.46 -7.43
C SER A 42 -1.03 -5.38 -7.19
N TYR A 43 -1.46 -5.45 -5.93
CA TYR A 43 -2.86 -5.34 -5.59
C TYR A 43 -3.42 -4.03 -6.11
N CYS A 44 -4.56 -4.09 -6.79
CA CYS A 44 -5.19 -2.90 -7.35
C CYS A 44 -6.15 -2.30 -6.33
N VAL A 45 -6.04 -1.01 -6.12
CA VAL A 45 -6.91 -0.29 -5.19
C VAL A 45 -7.63 0.82 -5.95
N THR A 46 -8.76 1.24 -5.42
CA THR A 46 -9.53 2.34 -5.99
C THR A 46 -9.54 3.50 -5.01
N THR A 47 -10.11 4.62 -5.44
CA THR A 47 -10.20 5.79 -4.57
C THR A 47 -11.10 5.54 -3.37
N LYS A 48 -11.94 4.52 -3.43
CA LYS A 48 -12.83 4.20 -2.32
C LYS A 48 -12.18 3.32 -1.27
N ASP A 49 -11.03 2.77 -1.57
CA ASP A 49 -10.35 1.89 -0.63
C ASP A 49 -9.64 2.70 0.44
N VAL A 50 -9.73 2.21 1.65
CA VAL A 50 -9.04 2.83 2.78
C VAL A 50 -7.72 2.11 3.01
N ILE A 51 -6.63 2.86 2.92
CA ILE A 51 -5.30 2.30 3.05
C ILE A 51 -4.72 2.78 4.37
N CYS A 52 -4.28 1.84 5.17
CA CYS A 52 -3.65 2.15 6.45
C CYS A 52 -2.26 1.55 6.50
N VAL A 53 -1.37 2.24 7.17
CA VAL A 53 -0.01 1.76 7.39
C VAL A 53 0.10 1.35 8.84
N ARG A 54 0.47 0.10 9.05
CA ARG A 54 0.72 -0.38 10.41
C ARG A 54 2.19 -0.22 10.72
N LYS A 55 2.47 0.53 11.73
CA LYS A 55 3.83 0.62 12.21
C LYS A 55 4.11 -0.59 13.07
N LYS A 56 5.22 -1.22 12.79
CA LYS A 56 5.68 -2.27 13.65
C LYS A 56 6.16 -1.65 14.95
N SER A 57 5.56 -2.04 15.99
CA SER A 57 5.99 -1.58 17.30
C SER A 57 6.96 -2.57 17.92
#